data_43053ba4dbdd7a43172f53ce64ad174c
#
_entry.id   43053ba4dbdd7a43172f53ce64ad174c
#
_cell.length_a   1.000
_cell.length_b   1.000
_cell.length_c   1.000
_cell.angle_alpha   90.00
_cell.angle_beta   90.00
_cell.angle_gamma   90.00
#
_symmetry.space_group_name_H-M   'P 1'
#
loop_
_entity.id
_entity.type
_entity.pdbx_description
1 polymer ?
#
loop_
_entity_poly.entity_id
_entity_poly.type
_entity_poly.pdbx_seq_one_letter_code
_entity_poly.pdbx_strand_id
1 'polypeptide(L)'
;MKVMTDDMKLNKNNVLFSVEKMPNTELRYRFKIDDNTIYSVTKSGENYEWQNSHYHKLCNEVYVVQSGKIIMVTKKDKCVIKKVAKIGDVIAVGPNEPHNLFLSKDAQICVLKYGNIKVDDWYCDKSLDEFCKSIDVEKIFEKYSKI
;
A
#
# COMPACT_ATOMS: atom_id res chain seq x y z
N MET A 1 -6.48 -8.89 11.60
CA MET A 1 -6.82 -10.12 10.88
C MET A 1 -7.36 -9.79 9.50
N LYS A 2 -6.90 -10.49 8.51
CA LYS A 2 -7.28 -10.32 7.12
C LYS A 2 -8.51 -11.16 6.83
N VAL A 3 -9.57 -10.54 6.30
CA VAL A 3 -10.75 -11.26 5.85
C VAL A 3 -10.67 -11.34 4.32
N MET A 4 -10.56 -12.54 3.80
CA MET A 4 -10.50 -12.77 2.36
C MET A 4 -11.81 -13.34 1.85
N THR A 5 -12.21 -12.89 0.68
CA THR A 5 -13.21 -13.58 -0.13
C THR A 5 -12.51 -14.64 -0.98
N ASP A 6 -13.28 -15.55 -1.53
CA ASP A 6 -12.74 -16.59 -2.39
C ASP A 6 -12.11 -15.99 -3.65
N ASP A 7 -10.98 -16.59 -4.05
CA ASP A 7 -10.35 -16.25 -5.33
C ASP A 7 -11.24 -16.70 -6.48
N MET A 8 -11.31 -15.86 -7.52
CA MET A 8 -12.08 -16.15 -8.71
C MET A 8 -11.24 -16.02 -9.98
N LYS A 9 -11.48 -16.91 -10.94
CA LYS A 9 -10.90 -16.79 -12.28
C LYS A 9 -11.76 -15.85 -13.11
N LEU A 10 -11.18 -14.75 -13.58
CA LEU A 10 -11.91 -13.73 -14.32
C LEU A 10 -11.98 -13.98 -15.82
N ASN A 11 -11.07 -14.76 -16.39
CA ASN A 11 -11.00 -14.97 -17.82
C ASN A 11 -10.29 -16.27 -18.20
N LYS A 12 -10.21 -16.54 -19.51
CA LYS A 12 -9.54 -17.71 -20.08
C LYS A 12 -8.05 -17.79 -19.74
N ASN A 13 -7.41 -16.67 -19.43
CA ASN A 13 -5.98 -16.59 -19.11
C ASN A 13 -5.69 -16.85 -17.63
N ASN A 14 -6.67 -17.30 -16.87
CA ASN A 14 -6.54 -17.64 -15.45
C ASN A 14 -6.10 -16.48 -14.55
N VAL A 15 -6.49 -15.25 -14.86
CA VAL A 15 -6.31 -14.13 -13.94
C VAL A 15 -7.14 -14.41 -12.69
N LEU A 16 -6.47 -14.43 -11.54
CA LEU A 16 -7.12 -14.65 -10.25
C LEU A 16 -7.51 -13.31 -9.63
N PHE A 17 -8.73 -13.25 -9.16
CA PHE A 17 -9.27 -12.07 -8.48
C PHE A 17 -9.62 -12.40 -7.05
N SER A 18 -9.23 -11.52 -6.12
CA SER A 18 -9.63 -11.61 -4.72
C SER A 18 -9.95 -10.24 -4.15
N VAL A 19 -10.80 -10.22 -3.13
CA VAL A 19 -11.09 -9.01 -2.36
C VAL A 19 -10.71 -9.28 -0.91
N GLU A 20 -9.92 -8.37 -0.34
CA GLU A 20 -9.48 -8.46 1.04
C GLU A 20 -9.96 -7.26 1.83
N LYS A 21 -10.46 -7.51 3.04
CA LYS A 21 -10.60 -6.45 4.02
C LYS A 21 -9.36 -6.46 4.91
N MET A 22 -8.62 -5.35 4.87
CA MET A 22 -7.39 -5.20 5.65
C MET A 22 -7.70 -5.01 7.14
N PRO A 23 -6.71 -5.23 8.04
CA PRO A 23 -6.92 -4.99 9.48
C PRO A 23 -7.41 -3.58 9.83
N ASN A 24 -6.99 -2.57 9.07
CA ASN A 24 -7.43 -1.19 9.22
C ASN A 24 -8.71 -0.87 8.43
N THR A 25 -9.45 -1.88 8.01
CA THR A 25 -10.71 -1.81 7.25
C THR A 25 -10.59 -1.33 5.80
N GLU A 26 -9.41 -1.05 5.29
CA GLU A 26 -9.22 -0.79 3.87
C GLU A 26 -9.65 -2.00 3.04
N LEU A 27 -10.19 -1.75 1.85
CA LEU A 27 -10.55 -2.80 0.90
C LEU A 27 -9.51 -2.87 -0.20
N ARG A 28 -8.98 -4.07 -0.42
CA ARG A 28 -8.01 -4.34 -1.48
C ARG A 28 -8.59 -5.31 -2.49
N TYR A 29 -8.72 -4.84 -3.72
CA TYR A 29 -9.08 -5.66 -4.87
C TYR A 29 -7.78 -6.08 -5.54
N ARG A 30 -7.51 -7.38 -5.59
CA ARG A 30 -6.24 -7.91 -6.07
C ARG A 30 -6.46 -8.76 -7.32
N PHE A 31 -5.65 -8.50 -8.34
CA PHE A 31 -5.63 -9.23 -9.60
C PHE A 31 -4.24 -9.85 -9.78
N LYS A 32 -4.14 -11.15 -9.63
CA LYS A 32 -2.89 -11.86 -9.94
C LYS A 32 -2.90 -12.17 -11.44
N ILE A 33 -2.09 -11.44 -12.19
CA ILE A 33 -2.01 -11.54 -13.66
C ILE A 33 -1.21 -12.79 -14.04
N ASP A 34 -0.05 -12.98 -13.43
CA ASP A 34 0.82 -14.14 -13.59
C ASP A 34 1.64 -14.33 -12.31
N ASP A 35 2.63 -15.23 -12.33
CA ASP A 35 3.46 -15.51 -11.16
C ASP A 35 4.37 -14.35 -10.78
N ASN A 36 4.53 -13.36 -11.64
CA ASN A 36 5.44 -12.23 -11.45
C ASN A 36 4.75 -10.88 -11.41
N THR A 37 3.41 -10.83 -11.50
CA THR A 37 2.68 -9.57 -11.62
C THR A 37 1.37 -9.61 -10.86
N ILE A 38 1.22 -8.69 -9.90
CA ILE A 38 -0.04 -8.46 -9.18
C ILE A 38 -0.40 -6.99 -9.35
N TYR A 39 -1.63 -6.75 -9.80
CA TYR A 39 -2.24 -5.43 -9.81
C TYR A 39 -3.29 -5.38 -8.70
N SER A 40 -3.29 -4.31 -7.91
CA SER A 40 -4.29 -4.15 -6.88
C SER A 40 -4.82 -2.72 -6.82
N VAL A 41 -6.06 -2.60 -6.37
CA VAL A 41 -6.71 -1.32 -6.06
C VAL A 41 -7.04 -1.36 -4.58
N THR A 42 -6.59 -0.36 -3.84
CA THR A 42 -6.90 -0.23 -2.41
C THR A 42 -7.71 1.04 -2.18
N LYS A 43 -8.85 0.87 -1.52
CA LYS A 43 -9.72 1.97 -1.11
C LYS A 43 -9.64 2.17 0.39
N SER A 44 -9.68 3.44 0.82
CA SER A 44 -9.75 3.78 2.24
C SER A 44 -10.95 3.10 2.91
N GLY A 45 -10.76 2.71 4.17
CA GLY A 45 -11.79 2.08 4.97
C GLY A 45 -12.45 3.03 5.96
N GLU A 46 -13.29 2.46 6.84
CA GLU A 46 -13.96 3.21 7.90
C GLU A 46 -12.98 3.65 9.00
N ASN A 47 -11.99 2.80 9.31
CA ASN A 47 -10.93 3.14 10.25
C ASN A 47 -9.90 4.01 9.54
N TYR A 48 -9.55 5.09 10.22
CA TYR A 48 -8.59 6.07 9.72
C TYR A 48 -7.25 5.79 10.40
N GLU A 49 -6.51 4.83 9.85
CA GLU A 49 -5.33 4.25 10.48
C GLU A 49 -4.24 3.94 9.47
N TRP A 50 -2.99 3.87 9.95
CA TRP A 50 -1.86 3.40 9.17
C TRP A 50 -2.05 1.93 8.76
N GLN A 51 -1.46 1.56 7.63
CA GLN A 51 -1.23 0.15 7.31
C GLN A 51 -0.14 -0.41 8.23
N ASN A 52 0.27 -1.65 8.01
CA ASN A 52 1.38 -2.26 8.74
C ASN A 52 2.69 -2.03 8.00
N SER A 53 3.69 -1.51 8.69
CA SER A 53 5.02 -1.27 8.11
C SER A 53 5.68 -2.60 7.75
N HIS A 54 6.14 -2.71 6.52
CA HIS A 54 6.77 -3.94 6.03
C HIS A 54 7.71 -3.65 4.86
N TYR A 55 8.42 -4.68 4.46
CA TYR A 55 9.22 -4.69 3.24
C TYR A 55 9.19 -6.06 2.56
N HIS A 56 9.51 -6.06 1.29
CA HIS A 56 9.71 -7.26 0.50
C HIS A 56 11.18 -7.36 0.10
N LYS A 57 11.70 -8.57 -0.03
CA LYS A 57 13.10 -8.78 -0.43
C LYS A 57 13.25 -9.03 -1.93
N LEU A 58 12.19 -9.48 -2.59
CA LEU A 58 12.29 -10.03 -3.95
C LEU A 58 11.51 -9.25 -5.00
N CYS A 59 10.59 -8.40 -4.62
CA CYS A 59 9.74 -7.72 -5.59
C CYS A 59 9.80 -6.20 -5.48
N ASN A 60 9.29 -5.56 -6.52
CA ASN A 60 9.12 -4.11 -6.61
C ASN A 60 7.64 -3.75 -6.56
N GLU A 61 7.35 -2.54 -6.10
CA GLU A 61 6.00 -2.01 -6.09
C GLU A 61 5.97 -0.58 -6.65
N VAL A 62 4.94 -0.29 -7.43
CA VAL A 62 4.66 1.06 -7.92
C VAL A 62 3.26 1.45 -7.46
N TYR A 63 3.17 2.57 -6.77
CA TYR A 63 1.93 3.12 -6.22
C TYR A 63 1.50 4.31 -7.05
N VAL A 64 0.24 4.32 -7.46
CA VAL A 64 -0.37 5.45 -8.18
C VAL A 64 -1.57 5.92 -7.39
N VAL A 65 -1.60 7.21 -7.05
CA VAL A 65 -2.74 7.81 -6.35
C VAL A 65 -3.83 8.15 -7.37
N GLN A 66 -4.99 7.55 -7.22
CA GLN A 66 -6.13 7.76 -8.12
C GLN A 66 -7.13 8.78 -7.59
N SER A 67 -7.30 8.87 -6.29
CA SER A 67 -8.12 9.88 -5.64
C SER A 67 -7.63 10.14 -4.22
N GLY A 68 -7.99 11.27 -3.66
CA GLY A 68 -7.58 11.66 -2.33
C GLY A 68 -6.08 11.93 -2.23
N LYS A 69 -5.55 11.69 -1.04
CA LYS A 69 -4.13 11.88 -0.71
C LYS A 69 -3.63 10.71 0.11
N ILE A 70 -2.35 10.46 0.04
CA ILE A 70 -1.68 9.49 0.90
C ILE A 70 -0.44 10.10 1.53
N ILE A 71 -0.06 9.56 2.68
CA ILE A 71 1.27 9.76 3.22
C ILE A 71 2.01 8.44 3.03
N MET A 72 3.11 8.48 2.32
CA MET A 72 4.03 7.35 2.19
C MET A 72 5.24 7.61 3.08
N VAL A 73 5.55 6.66 3.94
CA VAL A 73 6.77 6.69 4.74
C VAL A 73 7.65 5.54 4.29
N THR A 74 8.89 5.87 3.94
CA THR A 74 9.89 4.87 3.54
C THR A 74 11.13 5.02 4.41
N LYS A 75 11.87 3.92 4.54
CA LYS A 75 13.11 3.88 5.31
C LYS A 75 14.21 3.38 4.41
N LYS A 76 15.25 4.20 4.23
CA LYS A 76 16.41 3.85 3.42
C LYS A 76 17.67 4.29 4.15
N ASP A 77 18.62 3.37 4.33
CA ASP A 77 19.90 3.63 4.97
C ASP A 77 19.76 4.35 6.33
N LYS A 78 18.84 3.87 7.18
CA LYS A 78 18.49 4.44 8.49
C LYS A 78 17.83 5.81 8.44
N CYS A 79 17.60 6.35 7.26
CA CYS A 79 16.83 7.59 7.09
C CYS A 79 15.36 7.28 6.83
N VAL A 80 14.47 8.01 7.52
CA VAL A 80 13.03 7.89 7.31
C VAL A 80 12.57 9.10 6.51
N ILE A 81 11.89 8.83 5.40
CA ILE A 81 11.40 9.86 4.49
C ILE A 81 9.88 9.83 4.49
N LYS A 82 9.25 10.98 4.72
CA LYS A 82 7.81 11.15 4.59
C LYS A 82 7.51 11.88 3.29
N LYS A 83 6.57 11.37 2.54
CA LYS A 83 6.12 11.99 1.29
C LYS A 83 4.60 12.02 1.24
N VAL A 84 4.04 13.18 0.95
CA VAL A 84 2.61 13.30 0.65
C VAL A 84 2.44 13.18 -0.86
N ALA A 85 1.53 12.33 -1.27
CA ALA A 85 1.18 12.15 -2.67
C ALA A 85 -0.30 12.40 -2.89
N LYS A 86 -0.61 12.97 -4.03
CA LYS A 86 -1.97 13.31 -4.47
C LYS A 86 -2.27 12.68 -5.82
N ILE A 87 -3.47 12.88 -6.30
CA ILE A 87 -3.92 12.32 -7.58
C ILE A 87 -2.90 12.56 -8.69
N GLY A 88 -2.55 11.49 -9.39
CA GLY A 88 -1.57 11.49 -10.47
C GLY A 88 -0.12 11.25 -10.03
N ASP A 89 0.18 11.33 -8.74
CA ASP A 89 1.52 11.05 -8.24
C ASP A 89 1.81 9.55 -8.25
N VAL A 90 3.07 9.23 -8.52
CA VAL A 90 3.58 7.86 -8.59
C VAL A 90 4.76 7.71 -7.64
N ILE A 91 4.75 6.66 -6.84
CA ILE A 91 5.85 6.33 -5.93
C ILE A 91 6.29 4.90 -6.19
N ALA A 92 7.59 4.69 -6.35
CA ALA A 92 8.19 3.37 -6.48
C ALA A 92 8.86 2.96 -5.18
N VAL A 93 8.68 1.71 -4.79
CA VAL A 93 9.33 1.08 -3.64
C VAL A 93 10.04 -0.17 -4.12
N GLY A 94 11.32 -0.26 -3.83
CA GLY A 94 12.15 -1.39 -4.25
C GLY A 94 12.26 -2.49 -3.20
N PRO A 95 13.00 -3.56 -3.51
CA PRO A 95 13.31 -4.60 -2.54
C PRO A 95 14.08 -4.04 -1.34
N ASN A 96 13.84 -4.62 -0.16
CA ASN A 96 14.48 -4.25 1.10
C ASN A 96 14.25 -2.79 1.53
N GLU A 97 13.17 -2.19 1.07
CA GLU A 97 12.79 -0.82 1.43
C GLU A 97 11.53 -0.86 2.31
N PRO A 98 11.67 -0.75 3.65
CA PRO A 98 10.52 -0.70 4.53
C PRO A 98 9.65 0.53 4.24
N HIS A 99 8.34 0.32 4.26
CA HIS A 99 7.40 1.38 3.94
C HIS A 99 6.07 1.19 4.67
N ASN A 100 5.32 2.26 4.79
CA ASN A 100 3.97 2.28 5.31
C ASN A 100 3.18 3.40 4.64
N LEU A 101 1.88 3.26 4.61
CA LEU A 101 0.98 4.22 3.99
C LEU A 101 -0.15 4.61 4.93
N PHE A 102 -0.56 5.86 4.80
CA PHE A 102 -1.79 6.37 5.40
C PHE A 102 -2.65 6.96 4.29
N LEU A 103 -3.85 6.44 4.14
CA LEU A 103 -4.81 6.89 3.12
C LEU A 103 -5.77 7.91 3.72
N SER A 104 -5.99 9.04 3.05
CA SER A 104 -7.08 9.95 3.41
C SER A 104 -8.43 9.25 3.22
N LYS A 105 -9.49 9.80 3.81
CA LYS A 105 -10.82 9.15 3.84
C LYS A 105 -11.40 8.83 2.48
N ASP A 106 -11.05 9.59 1.46
CA ASP A 106 -11.53 9.45 0.09
C ASP A 106 -10.45 8.89 -0.86
N ALA A 107 -9.35 8.39 -0.30
CA ALA A 107 -8.23 7.93 -1.11
C ALA A 107 -8.48 6.58 -1.77
N GLN A 108 -7.97 6.47 -2.98
CA GLN A 108 -7.86 5.23 -3.71
C GLN A 108 -6.51 5.19 -4.39
N ILE A 109 -5.83 4.07 -4.26
CA ILE A 109 -4.53 3.84 -4.88
C ILE A 109 -4.55 2.58 -5.73
N CYS A 110 -3.75 2.60 -6.79
CA CYS A 110 -3.39 1.38 -7.53
C CYS A 110 -1.98 1.00 -7.16
N VAL A 111 -1.74 -0.29 -7.03
CA VAL A 111 -0.42 -0.83 -6.76
C VAL A 111 -0.09 -1.91 -7.79
N LEU A 112 1.00 -1.72 -8.51
CA LEU A 112 1.57 -2.73 -9.36
C LEU A 112 2.75 -3.37 -8.63
N LYS A 113 2.62 -4.64 -8.31
CA LYS A 113 3.67 -5.45 -7.70
C LYS A 113 4.24 -6.38 -8.76
N TYR A 114 5.54 -6.33 -8.95
CA TYR A 114 6.18 -7.07 -10.04
C TYR A 114 7.58 -7.55 -9.67
N GLY A 115 8.04 -8.51 -10.43
CA GLY A 115 9.35 -9.14 -10.26
C GLY A 115 9.20 -10.57 -9.75
N ASN A 116 9.91 -10.91 -8.69
CA ASN A 116 9.81 -12.24 -8.09
C ASN A 116 8.85 -12.21 -6.91
N ILE A 117 7.61 -12.66 -7.14
CA ILE A 117 6.55 -12.60 -6.15
C ILE A 117 6.44 -13.95 -5.43
N LYS A 118 6.67 -13.95 -4.11
CA LYS A 118 6.49 -15.10 -3.23
C LYS A 118 5.49 -14.76 -2.13
N VAL A 119 4.66 -15.72 -1.77
CA VAL A 119 3.59 -15.55 -0.78
C VAL A 119 4.13 -15.12 0.59
N ASP A 120 5.27 -15.65 0.99
CA ASP A 120 5.92 -15.41 2.27
C ASP A 120 6.96 -14.28 2.25
N ASP A 121 7.10 -13.56 1.14
CA ASP A 121 8.02 -12.43 1.01
C ASP A 121 7.41 -11.16 1.61
N TRP A 122 7.20 -11.19 2.92
CA TRP A 122 6.64 -10.09 3.69
C TRP A 122 7.29 -10.06 5.07
N TYR A 123 7.93 -8.95 5.40
CA TYR A 123 8.69 -8.80 6.64
C TYR A 123 8.25 -7.52 7.35
N CYS A 124 7.79 -7.64 8.58
CA CYS A 124 7.35 -6.47 9.35
C CYS A 124 8.54 -5.61 9.80
N ASP A 125 8.30 -4.31 9.91
CA ASP A 125 9.24 -3.36 10.51
C ASP A 125 8.55 -2.61 11.65
N LYS A 126 8.74 -3.11 12.87
CA LYS A 126 8.11 -2.55 14.06
C LYS A 126 8.61 -1.14 14.40
N SER A 127 9.88 -0.87 14.11
CA SER A 127 10.43 0.47 14.37
C SER A 127 9.78 1.52 13.48
N LEU A 128 9.46 1.17 12.25
CA LEU A 128 8.75 2.06 11.34
C LEU A 128 7.28 2.23 11.76
N ASP A 129 6.63 1.18 12.29
CA ASP A 129 5.30 1.30 12.88
C ASP A 129 5.26 2.32 14.01
N GLU A 130 6.22 2.25 14.93
CA GLU A 130 6.31 3.20 16.04
C GLU A 130 6.54 4.64 15.56
N PHE A 131 7.40 4.79 14.55
CA PHE A 131 7.63 6.10 13.95
C PHE A 131 6.33 6.65 13.33
N CYS A 132 5.60 5.85 12.58
CA CYS A 132 4.35 6.26 11.93
C CYS A 132 3.30 6.70 12.94
N LYS A 133 3.18 6.00 14.08
CA LYS A 133 2.25 6.36 15.15
C LYS A 133 2.53 7.73 15.75
N SER A 134 3.78 8.21 15.67
CA SER A 134 4.16 9.53 16.18
C SER A 134 3.79 10.68 15.24
N ILE A 135 3.35 10.38 14.02
CA ILE A 135 3.06 11.40 13.00
C ILE A 135 1.66 12.00 13.23
N ASP A 136 1.59 13.31 13.25
CA ASP A 136 0.31 14.04 13.23
C ASP A 136 -0.20 14.11 11.78
N VAL A 137 -1.01 13.13 11.41
CA VAL A 137 -1.54 12.96 10.05
C VAL A 137 -2.42 14.15 9.65
N GLU A 138 -3.28 14.61 10.55
CA GLU A 138 -4.20 15.72 10.26
C GLU A 138 -3.44 17.01 9.94
N LYS A 139 -2.38 17.28 10.69
CA LYS A 139 -1.53 18.44 10.45
C LYS A 139 -0.86 18.38 9.09
N ILE A 140 -0.40 17.21 8.68
CA ILE A 140 0.22 17.01 7.38
C ILE A 140 -0.81 17.23 6.26
N PHE A 141 -1.96 16.60 6.32
CA PHE A 141 -2.99 16.73 5.29
C PHE A 141 -3.53 18.18 5.21
N GLU A 142 -3.69 18.84 6.34
CA GLU A 142 -4.10 20.24 6.38
C GLU A 142 -3.11 21.16 5.67
N LYS A 143 -1.81 20.96 5.91
CA LYS A 143 -0.76 21.73 5.24
C LYS A 143 -0.81 21.59 3.71
N TYR A 144 -1.10 20.39 3.22
CA TYR A 144 -1.12 20.11 1.78
C TYR A 144 -2.48 20.36 1.12
N SER A 145 -3.54 20.64 1.88
CA SER A 145 -4.85 20.98 1.31
C SER A 145 -4.94 22.42 0.80
N LYS A 146 -3.99 23.26 1.17
CA LYS A 146 -3.94 24.68 0.81
C LYS A 146 -3.16 24.98 -0.48
N ILE A 147 -2.70 23.96 -1.17
CA ILE A 147 -1.92 24.08 -2.40
C ILE A 147 -2.79 23.79 -3.61
#